data_f99f827a210746feda41a9251f604091
#
_entry.id   f99f827a210746feda41a9251f604091
#
_cell.length_a   1.000
_cell.length_b   1.000
_cell.length_c   1.000
_cell.angle_alpha   90.00
_cell.angle_beta   90.00
_cell.angle_gamma   90.00
#
_symmetry.space_group_name_H-M   'P 1'
#
loop_
_entity.id
_entity.type
_entity.pdbx_description
1 polymer ?
#
loop_
_entity_poly.entity_id
_entity_poly.type
_entity_poly.pdbx_seq_one_letter_code
_entity_poly.pdbx_strand_id
1 'polypeptide(L)'
;MAEEPFTLCRLERATWVVTRPTGLGLYDFAFEPLFTVDHPAYLPHPVTAIARLGAADDYPKRYDFFSQLGIRLVHTPEQYALGSWLPNWYPKLEGVTPRSLWFDRPPSAREVGDELGWPVFVKGGRQTSKHQRRLCVAESPEDFDRIMEWEADPILWWQGVVCRAWVRLRKVADPSPLLLPMSHEFRSFWYRGNLVGIGRYWTTVPYGMTDDERRDALRLAAEAVERLGLDFIVIDLAQTETGSWTVIECNDGQDAGYAGVDRAALWREVVEIDCALVDK
;
A
#
# COMPACT_ATOMS: atom_id res chain seq x y z
N MET A 1 -18.09 -1.62 -20.15
CA MET A 1 -16.73 -1.44 -20.72
C MET A 1 -16.16 -2.83 -20.87
N ALA A 2 -15.62 -3.17 -22.06
CA ALA A 2 -14.87 -4.40 -22.20
C ALA A 2 -13.64 -4.28 -21.27
N GLU A 3 -13.41 -5.27 -20.41
CA GLU A 3 -12.19 -5.26 -19.61
C GLU A 3 -10.98 -5.34 -20.54
N GLU A 4 -9.95 -4.60 -20.18
CA GLU A 4 -8.69 -4.63 -20.90
C GLU A 4 -8.10 -6.06 -20.88
N PRO A 5 -7.40 -6.47 -21.95
CA PRO A 5 -6.85 -7.81 -22.02
C PRO A 5 -5.93 -8.11 -20.84
N PHE A 6 -6.06 -9.28 -20.28
CA PHE A 6 -5.24 -9.80 -19.20
C PHE A 6 -4.66 -11.16 -19.57
N THR A 7 -3.63 -11.58 -18.85
CA THR A 7 -3.05 -12.92 -18.92
C THR A 7 -3.25 -13.61 -17.59
N LEU A 8 -3.81 -14.83 -17.61
CA LEU A 8 -3.79 -15.75 -16.47
C LEU A 8 -2.56 -16.63 -16.62
N CYS A 9 -1.73 -16.67 -15.61
CA CYS A 9 -0.58 -17.56 -15.57
C CYS A 9 -0.51 -18.34 -14.24
N ARG A 10 0.16 -19.49 -14.28
CA ARG A 10 0.45 -20.31 -13.11
C ARG A 10 1.96 -20.48 -13.00
N LEU A 11 2.52 -19.99 -11.90
CA LEU A 11 3.94 -20.04 -11.60
C LEU A 11 4.26 -21.33 -10.85
N GLU A 12 5.31 -22.07 -11.29
CA GLU A 12 5.79 -23.30 -10.69
C GLU A 12 4.68 -24.31 -10.32
N ARG A 13 3.59 -24.29 -11.07
CA ARG A 13 2.37 -25.11 -10.86
C ARG A 13 1.63 -24.89 -9.53
N ALA A 14 1.97 -23.86 -8.77
CA ALA A 14 1.39 -23.58 -7.45
C ALA A 14 0.64 -22.24 -7.40
N THR A 15 1.27 -21.14 -7.85
CA THR A 15 0.76 -19.79 -7.67
C THR A 15 0.04 -19.28 -8.93
N TRP A 16 -1.22 -18.89 -8.78
CA TRP A 16 -1.99 -18.29 -9.86
C TRP A 16 -1.88 -16.77 -9.84
N VAL A 17 -1.60 -16.19 -10.99
CA VAL A 17 -1.48 -14.74 -11.14
C VAL A 17 -2.29 -14.27 -12.35
N VAL A 18 -3.13 -13.25 -12.13
CA VAL A 18 -3.76 -12.48 -13.22
C VAL A 18 -2.95 -11.21 -13.41
N THR A 19 -2.40 -11.04 -14.60
CA THR A 19 -1.48 -9.92 -14.88
C THR A 19 -1.76 -9.26 -16.21
N ARG A 20 -1.36 -8.02 -16.34
CA ARG A 20 -1.23 -7.28 -17.59
C ARG A 20 -0.10 -6.26 -17.45
N PRO A 21 0.56 -5.88 -18.55
CA PRO A 21 1.45 -4.72 -18.56
C PRO A 21 0.64 -3.45 -18.26
N THR A 22 1.03 -2.72 -17.22
CA THR A 22 0.44 -1.39 -16.91
C THR A 22 1.19 -0.27 -17.63
N GLY A 23 2.37 -0.55 -18.19
CA GLY A 23 3.30 0.45 -18.72
C GLY A 23 4.03 1.25 -17.65
N LEU A 24 3.78 0.95 -16.40
CA LEU A 24 4.39 1.61 -15.25
C LEU A 24 5.36 0.63 -14.57
N GLY A 25 6.65 0.81 -14.80
CA GLY A 25 7.69 -0.07 -14.27
C GLY A 25 7.65 -0.27 -12.74
N LEU A 26 6.92 0.59 -12.01
CA LEU A 26 6.70 0.43 -10.57
C LEU A 26 5.82 -0.79 -10.23
N TYR A 27 4.90 -1.17 -11.13
CA TYR A 27 3.93 -2.25 -10.93
C TYR A 27 4.22 -3.49 -11.77
N ASP A 28 4.91 -3.34 -12.89
CA ASP A 28 5.09 -4.41 -13.86
C ASP A 28 6.20 -5.38 -13.44
N PHE A 29 5.98 -6.66 -13.70
CA PHE A 29 6.96 -7.72 -13.51
C PHE A 29 6.80 -8.78 -14.60
N ALA A 30 7.91 -9.17 -15.24
CA ALA A 30 7.94 -10.27 -16.20
C ALA A 30 8.25 -11.58 -15.47
N PHE A 31 7.31 -12.52 -15.49
CA PHE A 31 7.44 -13.79 -14.78
C PHE A 31 8.24 -14.81 -15.59
N GLU A 32 8.08 -14.84 -16.91
CA GLU A 32 8.62 -15.85 -17.81
C GLU A 32 10.15 -16.06 -17.74
N PRO A 33 10.98 -15.01 -17.55
CA PRO A 33 12.43 -15.19 -17.45
C PRO A 33 12.89 -15.87 -16.16
N LEU A 34 12.03 -15.94 -15.14
CA LEU A 34 12.42 -16.33 -13.78
C LEU A 34 11.65 -17.53 -13.23
N PHE A 35 10.54 -17.90 -13.86
CA PHE A 35 9.66 -18.98 -13.42
C PHE A 35 9.25 -19.88 -14.57
N THR A 36 8.91 -21.13 -14.25
CA THR A 36 8.12 -21.96 -15.15
C THR A 36 6.70 -21.41 -15.18
N VAL A 37 6.24 -20.98 -16.34
CA VAL A 37 4.93 -20.34 -16.50
C VAL A 37 4.05 -21.16 -17.42
N ASP A 38 2.89 -21.57 -16.90
CA ASP A 38 1.81 -22.13 -17.70
C ASP A 38 0.76 -21.04 -18.01
N HIS A 39 0.24 -21.04 -19.24
CA HIS A 39 -0.89 -20.19 -19.67
C HIS A 39 -2.13 -21.06 -19.93
N PRO A 40 -2.92 -21.40 -18.89
CA PRO A 40 -4.02 -22.33 -19.04
C PRO A 40 -5.17 -21.68 -19.84
N ALA A 41 -5.63 -22.37 -20.90
CA ALA A 41 -6.81 -21.97 -21.66
C ALA A 41 -8.11 -22.39 -20.92
N TYR A 42 -8.03 -23.36 -20.04
CA TYR A 42 -9.15 -23.89 -19.26
C TYR A 42 -8.77 -24.02 -17.81
N LEU A 43 -9.70 -23.70 -16.92
CA LEU A 43 -9.57 -23.98 -15.49
C LEU A 43 -10.23 -25.30 -15.16
N PRO A 44 -9.53 -26.26 -14.54
CA PRO A 44 -10.13 -27.53 -14.13
C PRO A 44 -11.12 -27.38 -12.97
N HIS A 45 -11.00 -26.31 -12.21
CA HIS A 45 -11.83 -25.90 -11.08
C HIS A 45 -11.62 -24.41 -10.81
N PRO A 46 -12.47 -23.74 -10.00
CA PRO A 46 -12.20 -22.39 -9.57
C PRO A 46 -10.85 -22.27 -8.84
N VAL A 47 -10.08 -21.24 -9.20
CA VAL A 47 -8.74 -20.99 -8.64
C VAL A 47 -8.72 -19.69 -7.86
N THR A 48 -7.80 -19.57 -6.88
CA THR A 48 -7.51 -18.30 -6.23
C THR A 48 -6.26 -17.71 -6.87
N ALA A 49 -6.33 -16.46 -7.31
CA ALA A 49 -5.25 -15.79 -8.02
C ALA A 49 -4.90 -14.42 -7.41
N ILE A 50 -3.63 -14.09 -7.44
CA ILE A 50 -3.14 -12.74 -7.12
C ILE A 50 -3.29 -11.88 -8.36
N ALA A 51 -3.97 -10.73 -8.25
CA ALA A 51 -4.06 -9.78 -9.35
C ALA A 51 -2.84 -8.83 -9.36
N ARG A 52 -2.25 -8.64 -10.54
CA ARG A 52 -1.22 -7.62 -10.81
C ARG A 52 -1.62 -6.84 -12.05
N LEU A 53 -2.69 -6.05 -11.92
CA LEU A 53 -3.37 -5.37 -13.01
C LEU A 53 -3.31 -3.84 -12.88
N GLY A 54 -2.59 -3.33 -11.87
CA GLY A 54 -2.61 -1.95 -11.44
C GLY A 54 -3.85 -1.61 -10.60
N ALA A 55 -3.86 -0.39 -10.06
CA ALA A 55 -4.92 0.07 -9.15
C ALA A 55 -6.31 -0.07 -9.79
N ALA A 56 -7.26 -0.54 -8.98
CA ALA A 56 -8.65 -0.68 -9.40
C ALA A 56 -9.43 0.59 -9.10
N ASP A 57 -10.14 1.12 -10.09
CA ASP A 57 -11.13 2.18 -9.90
C ASP A 57 -12.39 1.63 -9.23
N ASP A 58 -12.79 0.39 -9.60
CA ASP A 58 -13.94 -0.31 -9.05
C ASP A 58 -13.56 -1.78 -8.84
N TYR A 59 -13.00 -2.07 -7.66
CA TYR A 59 -12.56 -3.42 -7.32
C TYR A 59 -13.72 -4.44 -7.23
N PRO A 60 -14.90 -4.11 -6.69
CA PRO A 60 -16.05 -5.03 -6.72
C PRO A 60 -16.39 -5.54 -8.12
N LYS A 61 -16.45 -4.66 -9.14
CA LYS A 61 -16.68 -5.09 -10.52
C LYS A 61 -15.56 -5.97 -11.07
N ARG A 62 -14.30 -5.63 -10.75
CA ARG A 62 -13.13 -6.46 -11.12
C ARG A 62 -13.25 -7.85 -10.49
N TYR A 63 -13.58 -7.94 -9.22
CA TYR A 63 -13.75 -9.20 -8.50
C TYR A 63 -14.88 -10.05 -9.10
N ASP A 64 -16.03 -9.46 -9.37
CA ASP A 64 -17.18 -10.14 -9.98
C ASP A 64 -16.86 -10.67 -11.37
N PHE A 65 -16.17 -9.88 -12.19
CA PHE A 65 -15.74 -10.31 -13.51
C PHE A 65 -14.86 -11.56 -13.46
N PHE A 66 -13.80 -11.55 -12.64
CA PHE A 66 -12.92 -12.72 -12.50
C PHE A 66 -13.64 -13.92 -11.87
N SER A 67 -14.55 -13.68 -10.93
CA SER A 67 -15.37 -14.74 -10.33
C SER A 67 -16.23 -15.46 -11.36
N GLN A 68 -16.82 -14.76 -12.34
CA GLN A 68 -17.57 -15.35 -13.44
C GLN A 68 -16.71 -16.22 -14.36
N LEU A 69 -15.41 -15.96 -14.42
CA LEU A 69 -14.44 -16.78 -15.15
C LEU A 69 -13.88 -17.95 -14.32
N GLY A 70 -14.37 -18.16 -13.09
CA GLY A 70 -13.85 -19.18 -12.19
C GLY A 70 -12.54 -18.78 -11.48
N ILE A 71 -12.20 -17.50 -11.47
CA ILE A 71 -10.99 -16.95 -10.83
C ILE A 71 -11.42 -16.12 -9.64
N ARG A 72 -11.13 -16.56 -8.42
CA ARG A 72 -11.28 -15.74 -7.21
C ARG A 72 -10.00 -14.96 -6.98
N LEU A 73 -10.10 -13.65 -6.88
CA LEU A 73 -8.96 -12.84 -6.46
C LEU A 73 -8.67 -13.12 -4.98
N VAL A 74 -7.41 -13.01 -4.58
CA VAL A 74 -6.92 -13.34 -3.23
C VAL A 74 -7.66 -12.57 -2.13
N HIS A 75 -8.12 -11.35 -2.43
CA HIS A 75 -8.96 -10.56 -1.53
C HIS A 75 -10.38 -10.42 -2.06
N THR A 76 -11.37 -10.51 -1.17
CA THR A 76 -12.74 -10.06 -1.45
C THR A 76 -12.80 -8.54 -1.55
N PRO A 77 -13.90 -7.95 -2.06
CA PRO A 77 -14.06 -6.49 -2.06
C PRO A 77 -13.89 -5.84 -0.68
N GLU A 78 -14.38 -6.47 0.38
CA GLU A 78 -14.25 -5.98 1.75
C GLU A 78 -12.80 -6.04 2.24
N GLN A 79 -12.09 -7.12 1.94
CA GLN A 79 -10.67 -7.29 2.28
C GLN A 79 -9.80 -6.29 1.52
N TYR A 80 -10.08 -6.08 0.24
CA TYR A 80 -9.42 -5.04 -0.57
C TYR A 80 -9.65 -3.64 0.01
N ALA A 81 -10.90 -3.32 0.36
CA ALA A 81 -11.22 -2.04 0.98
C ALA A 81 -10.52 -1.88 2.34
N LEU A 82 -10.45 -2.96 3.13
CA LEU A 82 -9.70 -2.97 4.39
C LEU A 82 -8.21 -2.68 4.18
N GLY A 83 -7.56 -3.27 3.18
CA GLY A 83 -6.13 -3.05 2.91
C GLY A 83 -5.81 -1.71 2.27
N SER A 84 -6.79 -1.08 1.57
CA SER A 84 -6.54 0.07 0.69
C SER A 84 -7.00 1.42 1.26
N TRP A 85 -7.99 1.45 2.15
CA TRP A 85 -8.60 2.69 2.65
C TRP A 85 -8.21 2.95 4.09
N LEU A 86 -7.59 4.10 4.37
CA LEU A 86 -7.17 4.48 5.73
C LEU A 86 -8.31 4.40 6.75
N PRO A 87 -9.51 4.92 6.51
CA PRO A 87 -10.61 4.80 7.46
C PRO A 87 -10.96 3.36 7.85
N ASN A 88 -10.71 2.40 6.96
CA ASN A 88 -11.02 0.99 7.20
C ASN A 88 -9.92 0.28 8.01
N TRP A 89 -8.65 0.53 7.69
CA TRP A 89 -7.55 -0.13 8.41
C TRP A 89 -7.11 0.60 9.70
N TYR A 90 -7.34 1.91 9.79
CA TYR A 90 -6.88 2.71 10.93
C TYR A 90 -7.37 2.17 12.28
N PRO A 91 -8.66 1.81 12.48
CA PRO A 91 -9.14 1.30 13.77
C PRO A 91 -8.40 0.04 14.24
N LYS A 92 -7.88 -0.78 13.31
CA LYS A 92 -7.08 -1.96 13.64
C LYS A 92 -5.64 -1.62 14.01
N LEU A 93 -5.12 -0.51 13.51
CA LEU A 93 -3.72 -0.08 13.70
C LEU A 93 -3.57 1.13 14.61
N GLU A 94 -4.63 1.52 15.31
CA GLU A 94 -4.55 2.58 16.31
C GLU A 94 -3.46 2.26 17.36
N GLY A 95 -2.67 3.28 17.69
CA GLY A 95 -1.52 3.15 18.58
C GLY A 95 -0.19 2.79 17.90
N VAL A 96 -0.21 2.23 16.69
CA VAL A 96 1.02 1.91 15.92
C VAL A 96 1.16 2.75 14.64
N THR A 97 0.18 3.60 14.37
CA THR A 97 0.13 4.56 13.25
C THR A 97 -0.19 5.95 13.77
N PRO A 98 0.17 7.04 13.10
CA PRO A 98 -0.18 8.40 13.53
C PRO A 98 -1.69 8.57 13.73
N ARG A 99 -2.08 9.24 14.82
CA ARG A 99 -3.49 9.56 15.10
C ARG A 99 -4.11 10.21 13.87
N SER A 100 -5.28 9.73 13.44
CA SER A 100 -5.93 10.14 12.19
C SER A 100 -7.41 10.37 12.41
N LEU A 101 -7.94 11.36 11.69
CA LEU A 101 -9.36 11.67 11.55
C LEU A 101 -9.72 11.61 10.09
N TRP A 102 -10.96 11.29 9.76
CA TRP A 102 -11.44 11.30 8.38
C TRP A 102 -12.85 11.88 8.30
N PHE A 103 -13.14 12.50 7.17
CA PHE A 103 -14.35 13.26 6.94
C PHE A 103 -14.84 13.06 5.51
N ASP A 104 -16.16 12.86 5.37
CA ASP A 104 -16.82 12.77 4.06
C ASP A 104 -17.09 14.15 3.45
N ARG A 105 -16.80 15.23 4.20
CA ARG A 105 -16.90 16.64 3.81
C ARG A 105 -15.62 17.37 4.21
N PRO A 106 -15.29 18.50 3.61
CA PRO A 106 -14.22 19.35 4.13
C PRO A 106 -14.49 19.74 5.60
N PRO A 107 -13.62 19.33 6.55
CA PRO A 107 -13.76 19.77 7.94
C PRO A 107 -13.27 21.21 8.13
N SER A 108 -13.69 21.86 9.19
CA SER A 108 -13.10 23.15 9.60
C SER A 108 -11.74 22.95 10.28
N ALA A 109 -10.87 23.96 10.20
CA ALA A 109 -9.59 23.96 10.90
C ALA A 109 -9.77 23.75 12.42
N ARG A 110 -10.87 24.24 13.01
CA ARG A 110 -11.17 24.05 14.42
C ARG A 110 -11.44 22.58 14.75
N GLU A 111 -12.30 21.88 13.97
CA GLU A 111 -12.59 20.46 14.19
C GLU A 111 -11.32 19.61 14.20
N VAL A 112 -10.36 19.93 13.32
CA VAL A 112 -9.10 19.19 13.21
C VAL A 112 -8.11 19.63 14.29
N GLY A 113 -7.96 20.93 14.52
CA GLY A 113 -6.99 21.48 15.47
C GLY A 113 -7.30 21.14 16.92
N ASP A 114 -8.59 21.10 17.32
CA ASP A 114 -9.02 20.74 18.67
C ASP A 114 -8.65 19.27 18.99
N GLU A 115 -8.61 18.40 17.98
CA GLU A 115 -8.34 16.96 18.14
C GLU A 115 -6.89 16.59 17.92
N LEU A 116 -6.22 17.13 16.88
CA LEU A 116 -4.87 16.69 16.50
C LEU A 116 -3.77 17.70 16.88
N GLY A 117 -4.14 18.95 17.12
CA GLY A 117 -3.17 20.06 17.19
C GLY A 117 -2.54 20.35 15.81
N TRP A 118 -1.55 21.24 15.80
CA TRP A 118 -0.79 21.62 14.60
C TRP A 118 0.69 21.23 14.77
N PRO A 119 1.39 20.88 13.68
CA PRO A 119 0.91 20.71 12.32
C PRO A 119 0.14 19.41 12.08
N VAL A 120 -0.61 19.35 10.96
CA VAL A 120 -1.31 18.14 10.51
C VAL A 120 -0.91 17.79 9.09
N PHE A 121 -0.95 16.49 8.78
CA PHE A 121 -0.79 15.95 7.42
C PHE A 121 -2.16 15.66 6.82
N VAL A 122 -2.45 16.27 5.65
CA VAL A 122 -3.71 16.13 4.94
C VAL A 122 -3.52 15.24 3.71
N LYS A 123 -4.42 14.28 3.51
CA LYS A 123 -4.41 13.37 2.36
C LYS A 123 -5.82 12.88 2.03
N GLY A 124 -5.99 12.19 0.91
CA GLY A 124 -7.17 11.37 0.64
C GLY A 124 -7.14 10.03 1.38
N GLY A 125 -8.24 9.31 1.35
CA GLY A 125 -8.37 8.00 1.99
C GLY A 125 -7.37 6.95 1.50
N ARG A 126 -6.95 7.01 0.23
CA ARG A 126 -5.97 6.09 -0.40
C ARG A 126 -4.69 6.77 -0.83
N GLN A 127 -4.78 7.98 -1.39
CA GLN A 127 -3.69 8.66 -2.07
C GLN A 127 -3.32 9.96 -1.37
N THR A 128 -2.16 10.49 -1.73
CA THR A 128 -1.63 11.73 -1.16
C THR A 128 -0.97 12.59 -2.22
N SER A 129 -1.02 13.91 -2.04
CA SER A 129 -0.27 14.91 -2.82
C SER A 129 1.11 15.18 -2.23
N LYS A 130 1.74 14.22 -1.53
CA LYS A 130 3.00 14.39 -0.78
C LYS A 130 4.18 14.95 -1.56
N HIS A 131 4.12 14.94 -2.88
CA HIS A 131 5.10 15.61 -3.73
C HIS A 131 5.03 17.14 -3.66
N GLN A 132 3.95 17.72 -3.10
CA GLN A 132 3.78 19.15 -2.90
C GLN A 132 3.43 19.45 -1.43
N ARG A 133 4.44 19.90 -0.64
CA ARG A 133 4.29 20.13 0.79
C ARG A 133 3.07 21.02 1.12
N ARG A 134 2.87 22.10 0.36
CA ARG A 134 1.76 23.06 0.56
C ARG A 134 0.36 22.46 0.42
N LEU A 135 0.24 21.26 -0.17
CA LEU A 135 -1.01 20.56 -0.41
C LEU A 135 -1.33 19.49 0.60
N CYS A 136 -0.36 19.14 1.44
CA CYS A 136 -0.52 18.03 2.36
C CYS A 136 -0.02 18.33 3.78
N VAL A 137 0.57 19.51 4.03
CA VAL A 137 0.99 19.90 5.39
C VAL A 137 0.39 21.25 5.74
N ALA A 138 -0.43 21.28 6.78
CA ALA A 138 -0.94 22.50 7.39
C ALA A 138 -0.19 22.75 8.69
N GLU A 139 0.57 23.84 8.74
CA GLU A 139 1.32 24.28 9.94
C GLU A 139 0.42 25.09 10.90
N SER A 140 -0.70 25.63 10.38
CA SER A 140 -1.63 26.48 11.09
C SER A 140 -3.07 26.30 10.57
N PRO A 141 -4.08 26.86 11.28
CA PRO A 141 -5.45 26.92 10.78
C PRO A 141 -5.57 27.56 9.39
N GLU A 142 -4.84 28.64 9.13
CA GLU A 142 -4.86 29.36 7.86
C GLU A 142 -4.29 28.52 6.70
N ASP A 143 -3.24 27.71 6.99
CA ASP A 143 -2.70 26.76 6.01
C ASP A 143 -3.72 25.69 5.69
N PHE A 144 -4.44 25.21 6.72
CA PHE A 144 -5.46 24.18 6.58
C PHE A 144 -6.64 24.69 5.73
N ASP A 145 -7.15 25.87 6.03
CA ASP A 145 -8.26 26.47 5.28
C ASP A 145 -7.87 26.64 3.80
N ARG A 146 -6.62 27.06 3.52
CA ARG A 146 -6.09 27.16 2.16
C ARG A 146 -6.02 25.80 1.45
N ILE A 147 -5.69 24.73 2.16
CA ILE A 147 -5.71 23.38 1.58
C ILE A 147 -7.16 22.96 1.27
N MET A 148 -8.10 23.28 2.15
CA MET A 148 -9.52 22.95 1.98
C MET A 148 -10.21 23.80 0.90
N GLU A 149 -9.79 25.05 0.69
CA GLU A 149 -10.25 25.91 -0.41
C GLU A 149 -9.85 25.39 -1.79
N TRP A 150 -8.94 24.45 -1.83
CA TRP A 150 -8.51 23.83 -3.08
C TRP A 150 -9.52 22.77 -3.55
N GLU A 151 -10.72 23.26 -3.91
CA GLU A 151 -11.80 22.48 -4.50
C GLU A 151 -11.38 21.67 -5.74
N ALA A 152 -10.20 21.96 -6.29
CA ALA A 152 -9.67 21.34 -7.49
C ALA A 152 -8.68 20.19 -7.22
N ASP A 153 -8.39 19.79 -5.95
CA ASP A 153 -7.56 18.62 -5.74
C ASP A 153 -8.39 17.33 -5.99
N PRO A 154 -8.20 16.66 -7.14
CA PRO A 154 -8.97 15.46 -7.47
C PRO A 154 -8.75 14.32 -6.47
N ILE A 155 -7.67 14.37 -5.67
CA ILE A 155 -7.37 13.36 -4.65
C ILE A 155 -8.31 13.50 -3.46
N LEU A 156 -8.59 14.70 -3.01
CA LEU A 156 -9.49 14.93 -1.87
C LEU A 156 -10.95 14.85 -2.26
N TRP A 157 -11.28 15.25 -3.48
CA TRP A 157 -12.66 15.36 -3.95
C TRP A 157 -13.47 14.06 -3.83
N TRP A 158 -12.90 12.93 -4.27
CA TRP A 158 -13.63 11.67 -4.31
C TRP A 158 -13.25 10.68 -3.20
N GLN A 159 -12.14 10.92 -2.49
CA GLN A 159 -11.63 10.01 -1.45
C GLN A 159 -12.01 10.43 -0.04
N GLY A 160 -12.64 11.59 0.14
CA GLY A 160 -12.78 12.22 1.45
C GLY A 160 -11.45 12.78 1.97
N VAL A 161 -11.52 13.49 3.07
CA VAL A 161 -10.37 14.16 3.69
C VAL A 161 -9.90 13.34 4.88
N VAL A 162 -8.63 13.00 4.90
CA VAL A 162 -7.94 12.40 6.05
C VAL A 162 -6.94 13.41 6.60
N CYS A 163 -7.07 13.71 7.90
CA CYS A 163 -6.13 14.52 8.65
C CYS A 163 -5.37 13.63 9.64
N ARG A 164 -4.03 13.71 9.64
CA ARG A 164 -3.19 12.92 10.51
C ARG A 164 -2.31 13.81 11.37
N ALA A 165 -2.13 13.45 12.63
CA ALA A 165 -1.15 14.09 13.47
C ALA A 165 0.24 14.04 12.81
N TRP A 166 0.92 15.18 12.80
CA TRP A 166 2.26 15.26 12.21
C TRP A 166 3.26 14.48 13.06
N VAL A 167 3.98 13.56 12.42
CA VAL A 167 5.09 12.83 13.03
C VAL A 167 6.39 13.28 12.41
N ARG A 168 7.37 13.66 13.24
CA ARG A 168 8.71 13.98 12.79
C ARG A 168 9.45 12.71 12.45
N LEU A 169 9.62 12.47 11.14
CA LEU A 169 10.33 11.31 10.62
C LEU A 169 11.80 11.61 10.45
N ARG A 170 12.66 10.61 10.69
CA ARG A 170 14.09 10.66 10.37
C ARG A 170 14.26 10.91 8.88
N LYS A 171 14.93 12.00 8.53
CA LYS A 171 15.17 12.38 7.14
C LYS A 171 16.36 11.60 6.56
N VAL A 172 16.26 11.24 5.28
CA VAL A 172 17.38 10.70 4.49
C VAL A 172 17.81 11.66 3.39
N ALA A 173 16.88 12.49 2.90
CA ALA A 173 17.19 13.61 1.98
C ALA A 173 16.11 14.70 2.07
N ASP A 174 16.49 15.91 1.68
CA ASP A 174 15.60 17.06 1.63
C ASP A 174 15.72 17.71 0.23
N PRO A 175 14.98 17.19 -0.76
CA PRO A 175 15.19 17.54 -2.15
C PRO A 175 14.79 18.98 -2.49
N SER A 176 13.83 19.56 -1.76
CA SER A 176 13.33 20.92 -1.98
C SER A 176 12.40 21.34 -0.84
N PRO A 177 12.42 22.64 -0.45
CA PRO A 177 11.44 23.18 0.52
C PRO A 177 9.98 23.05 0.06
N LEU A 178 9.75 22.90 -1.26
CA LEU A 178 8.42 22.76 -1.84
C LEU A 178 7.87 21.34 -1.75
N LEU A 179 8.75 20.37 -1.47
CA LEU A 179 8.42 18.95 -1.37
C LEU A 179 8.53 18.49 0.09
N LEU A 180 7.94 17.35 0.39
CA LEU A 180 8.21 16.68 1.67
C LEU A 180 9.62 16.12 1.68
N PRO A 181 10.32 16.18 2.83
CA PRO A 181 11.59 15.47 2.99
C PRO A 181 11.40 13.96 2.75
N MET A 182 12.38 13.34 2.12
CA MET A 182 12.44 11.89 2.04
C MET A 182 12.79 11.32 3.42
N SER A 183 11.94 10.47 3.94
CA SER A 183 12.07 9.86 5.26
C SER A 183 12.81 8.52 5.21
N HIS A 184 13.33 8.08 6.35
CA HIS A 184 13.88 6.74 6.53
C HIS A 184 12.71 5.73 6.56
N GLU A 185 12.21 5.43 5.36
CA GLU A 185 10.96 4.71 5.10
C GLU A 185 11.23 3.47 4.26
N PHE A 186 10.56 2.38 4.62
CA PHE A 186 10.69 1.09 3.97
C PHE A 186 9.33 0.52 3.67
N ARG A 187 9.22 -0.17 2.54
CA ARG A 187 8.05 -0.93 2.11
C ARG A 187 8.29 -2.41 2.33
N SER A 188 7.38 -3.07 3.05
CA SER A 188 7.42 -4.51 3.25
C SER A 188 6.18 -5.18 2.67
N PHE A 189 6.39 -6.28 1.95
CA PHE A 189 5.34 -7.14 1.39
C PHE A 189 5.19 -8.39 2.25
N TRP A 190 3.95 -8.75 2.53
CA TRP A 190 3.60 -9.88 3.35
C TRP A 190 2.58 -10.76 2.64
N TYR A 191 2.84 -12.05 2.59
CA TYR A 191 1.94 -13.02 2.00
C TYR A 191 1.63 -14.12 3.00
N ARG A 192 0.33 -14.31 3.31
CA ARG A 192 -0.15 -15.29 4.31
C ARG A 192 0.61 -15.20 5.62
N GLY A 193 0.81 -13.98 6.11
CA GLY A 193 1.51 -13.71 7.37
C GLY A 193 3.05 -13.81 7.29
N ASN A 194 3.64 -14.16 6.16
CA ASN A 194 5.08 -14.27 5.98
C ASN A 194 5.64 -13.06 5.24
N LEU A 195 6.80 -12.56 5.68
CA LEU A 195 7.53 -11.51 4.97
C LEU A 195 8.07 -12.07 3.65
N VAL A 196 7.61 -11.56 2.52
CA VAL A 196 8.09 -11.96 1.18
C VAL A 196 8.99 -10.90 0.51
N GLY A 197 9.11 -9.73 1.08
CA GLY A 197 10.05 -8.72 0.57
C GLY A 197 10.05 -7.44 1.39
N ILE A 198 11.21 -6.80 1.48
CA ILE A 198 11.36 -5.48 2.08
C ILE A 198 12.39 -4.67 1.30
N GLY A 199 12.11 -3.40 1.07
CA GLY A 199 13.00 -2.49 0.35
C GLY A 199 12.79 -1.04 0.75
N ARG A 200 13.72 -0.19 0.33
CA ARG A 200 13.61 1.27 0.52
C ARG A 200 12.39 1.82 -0.20
N TYR A 201 11.63 2.67 0.46
CA TYR A 201 10.54 3.38 -0.20
C TYR A 201 11.07 4.37 -1.26
N TRP A 202 12.07 5.18 -0.86
CA TRP A 202 12.74 6.15 -1.73
C TRP A 202 13.92 5.49 -2.44
N THR A 203 13.74 5.15 -3.72
CA THR A 203 14.78 4.45 -4.48
C THR A 203 15.86 5.35 -5.04
N THR A 204 15.65 6.67 -5.04
CA THR A 204 16.55 7.67 -5.61
C THR A 204 17.70 8.05 -4.69
N VAL A 205 17.65 7.69 -3.41
CA VAL A 205 18.69 7.98 -2.43
C VAL A 205 19.16 6.69 -1.75
N PRO A 206 20.46 6.54 -1.44
CA PRO A 206 20.96 5.40 -0.71
C PRO A 206 20.74 5.58 0.80
N TYR A 207 20.08 4.62 1.43
CA TYR A 207 19.98 4.46 2.89
C TYR A 207 19.69 2.99 3.23
N GLY A 208 19.87 2.61 4.47
CA GLY A 208 19.63 1.24 4.91
C GLY A 208 19.23 1.18 6.38
N MET A 209 18.94 0.01 6.87
CA MET A 209 18.70 -0.29 8.29
C MET A 209 19.89 -1.06 8.86
N THR A 210 20.22 -0.81 10.11
CA THR A 210 20.99 -1.76 10.90
C THR A 210 20.17 -3.03 11.20
N ASP A 211 20.79 -4.09 11.68
CA ASP A 211 20.07 -5.32 12.02
C ASP A 211 19.06 -5.08 13.14
N ASP A 212 19.36 -4.23 14.10
CA ASP A 212 18.44 -3.86 15.19
C ASP A 212 17.26 -3.06 14.67
N GLU A 213 17.50 -2.05 13.82
CA GLU A 213 16.45 -1.27 13.18
C GLU A 213 15.53 -2.16 12.34
N ARG A 214 16.13 -3.11 11.58
CA ARG A 214 15.37 -4.06 10.77
C ARG A 214 14.49 -4.96 11.62
N ARG A 215 15.02 -5.49 12.72
CA ARG A 215 14.26 -6.33 13.65
C ARG A 215 13.07 -5.58 14.26
N ASP A 216 13.28 -4.35 14.70
CA ASP A 216 12.24 -3.53 15.32
C ASP A 216 11.17 -3.12 14.30
N ALA A 217 11.57 -2.71 13.09
CA ALA A 217 10.66 -2.40 11.99
C ALA A 217 9.79 -3.61 11.62
N LEU A 218 10.41 -4.78 11.44
CA LEU A 218 9.69 -6.00 11.06
C LEU A 218 8.78 -6.52 12.16
N ARG A 219 9.14 -6.33 13.43
CA ARG A 219 8.25 -6.66 14.54
C ARG A 219 6.97 -5.83 14.50
N LEU A 220 7.08 -4.51 14.25
CA LEU A 220 5.92 -3.63 14.09
C LEU A 220 5.09 -3.99 12.85
N ALA A 221 5.75 -4.31 11.73
CA ALA A 221 5.05 -4.73 10.53
C ALA A 221 4.28 -6.04 10.73
N ALA A 222 4.90 -7.04 11.38
CA ALA A 222 4.25 -8.31 11.69
C ALA A 222 3.01 -8.12 12.58
N GLU A 223 3.10 -7.26 13.58
CA GLU A 223 1.95 -6.88 14.44
C GLU A 223 0.83 -6.25 13.59
N ALA A 224 1.16 -5.34 12.67
CA ALA A 224 0.18 -4.73 11.78
C ALA A 224 -0.49 -5.76 10.86
N VAL A 225 0.29 -6.68 10.29
CA VAL A 225 -0.20 -7.77 9.44
C VAL A 225 -1.15 -8.69 10.19
N GLU A 226 -0.79 -9.09 11.40
CA GLU A 226 -1.64 -9.93 12.27
C GLU A 226 -2.99 -9.24 12.58
N ARG A 227 -2.96 -7.96 12.95
CA ARG A 227 -4.16 -7.17 13.24
C ARG A 227 -5.08 -7.00 12.02
N LEU A 228 -4.52 -6.87 10.83
CA LEU A 228 -5.27 -6.73 9.58
C LEU A 228 -5.87 -8.06 9.11
N GLY A 229 -5.13 -9.17 9.22
CA GLY A 229 -5.58 -10.50 8.84
C GLY A 229 -5.81 -10.65 7.33
N LEU A 230 -4.98 -10.03 6.50
CA LEU A 230 -5.07 -10.06 5.04
C LEU A 230 -3.97 -10.94 4.43
N ASP A 231 -4.32 -11.70 3.38
CA ASP A 231 -3.41 -12.67 2.77
C ASP A 231 -2.25 -12.02 2.00
N PHE A 232 -2.47 -10.87 1.34
CA PHE A 232 -1.41 -10.19 0.59
C PHE A 232 -1.43 -8.69 0.85
N ILE A 233 -0.61 -8.24 1.76
CA ILE A 233 -0.63 -6.85 2.26
C ILE A 233 0.76 -6.21 2.21
N VAL A 234 0.77 -4.90 2.01
CA VAL A 234 1.97 -4.06 2.07
C VAL A 234 1.86 -3.15 3.27
N ILE A 235 2.94 -3.08 4.04
CA ILE A 235 3.09 -2.17 5.17
C ILE A 235 4.26 -1.23 4.90
N ASP A 236 3.98 0.06 4.86
CA ASP A 236 4.99 1.11 4.81
C ASP A 236 5.33 1.57 6.22
N LEU A 237 6.60 1.51 6.55
CA LEU A 237 7.15 1.81 7.88
C LEU A 237 8.14 2.96 7.78
N ALA A 238 8.06 3.90 8.70
CA ALA A 238 9.10 4.93 8.81
C ALA A 238 9.63 5.05 10.23
N GLN A 239 10.90 5.41 10.31
CA GLN A 239 11.55 5.70 11.59
C GLN A 239 11.34 7.17 11.96
N THR A 240 10.97 7.43 13.20
CA THR A 240 10.85 8.78 13.74
C THR A 240 12.23 9.37 14.05
N GLU A 241 12.31 10.68 14.27
CA GLU A 241 13.56 11.34 14.74
C GLU A 241 14.04 10.82 16.11
N THR A 242 13.15 10.23 16.90
CA THR A 242 13.50 9.63 18.19
C THR A 242 13.94 8.16 18.11
N GLY A 243 13.97 7.60 16.88
CA GLY A 243 14.41 6.23 16.63
C GLY A 243 13.31 5.16 16.70
N SER A 244 12.09 5.51 17.13
CA SER A 244 10.95 4.57 17.12
C SER A 244 10.39 4.38 15.71
N TRP A 245 9.71 3.26 15.47
CA TRP A 245 9.06 2.97 14.20
C TRP A 245 7.55 3.23 14.26
N THR A 246 6.97 3.61 13.12
CA THR A 246 5.53 3.81 12.96
C THR A 246 5.05 3.31 11.60
N VAL A 247 3.83 2.79 11.54
CA VAL A 247 3.17 2.44 10.28
C VAL A 247 2.71 3.72 9.59
N ILE A 248 3.20 3.96 8.39
CA ILE A 248 2.81 5.12 7.58
C ILE A 248 1.56 4.84 6.77
N GLU A 249 1.53 3.67 6.11
CA GLU A 249 0.46 3.31 5.20
C GLU A 249 0.34 1.79 5.07
N CYS A 250 -0.88 1.33 4.80
CA CYS A 250 -1.15 -0.01 4.35
C CYS A 250 -1.69 0.04 2.92
N ASN A 251 -1.35 -0.96 2.12
CA ASN A 251 -1.85 -1.09 0.76
C ASN A 251 -2.14 -2.55 0.46
N ASP A 252 -3.19 -2.82 -0.32
CA ASP A 252 -3.41 -4.14 -0.88
C ASP A 252 -2.20 -4.55 -1.75
N GLY A 253 -1.65 -5.74 -1.50
CA GLY A 253 -0.46 -6.22 -2.20
C GLY A 253 -0.67 -6.38 -3.70
N GLN A 254 -1.92 -6.53 -4.14
CA GLN A 254 -2.26 -6.64 -5.55
C GLN A 254 -2.04 -5.33 -6.32
N ASP A 255 -2.32 -4.20 -5.67
CA ASP A 255 -2.27 -2.87 -6.29
C ASP A 255 -1.01 -2.06 -5.89
N ALA A 256 -0.25 -2.52 -4.92
CA ALA A 256 0.92 -1.81 -4.45
C ALA A 256 2.10 -1.87 -5.45
N GLY A 257 2.76 -0.74 -5.67
CA GLY A 257 4.03 -0.71 -6.39
C GLY A 257 5.17 -1.32 -5.57
N TYR A 258 6.16 -1.89 -6.25
CA TYR A 258 7.25 -2.62 -5.56
C TYR A 258 8.24 -1.72 -4.80
N ALA A 259 8.34 -0.43 -5.15
CA ALA A 259 9.39 0.45 -4.63
C ALA A 259 10.79 -0.16 -4.79
N GLY A 260 11.63 -0.17 -3.76
CA GLY A 260 12.97 -0.78 -3.78
C GLY A 260 13.01 -2.25 -3.38
N VAL A 261 11.88 -2.97 -3.40
CA VAL A 261 11.83 -4.40 -3.10
C VAL A 261 12.35 -5.21 -4.29
N ASP A 262 13.16 -6.23 -4.02
CA ASP A 262 13.57 -7.21 -5.04
C ASP A 262 12.36 -8.05 -5.45
N ARG A 263 11.87 -7.79 -6.65
CA ARG A 263 10.66 -8.43 -7.19
C ARG A 263 10.84 -9.92 -7.43
N ALA A 264 12.01 -10.32 -7.91
CA ALA A 264 12.29 -11.71 -8.19
C ALA A 264 12.34 -12.54 -6.90
N ALA A 265 13.01 -12.02 -5.87
CA ALA A 265 13.03 -12.64 -4.55
C ALA A 265 11.62 -12.70 -3.95
N LEU A 266 10.86 -11.60 -4.00
CA LEU A 266 9.48 -11.54 -3.51
C LEU A 266 8.61 -12.65 -4.12
N TRP A 267 8.61 -12.79 -5.44
CA TRP A 267 7.77 -13.78 -6.10
C TRP A 267 8.23 -15.22 -5.88
N ARG A 268 9.54 -15.47 -5.68
CA ARG A 268 10.03 -16.79 -5.26
C ARG A 268 9.49 -17.17 -3.89
N GLU A 269 9.55 -16.27 -2.91
CA GLU A 269 8.98 -16.51 -1.57
C GLU A 269 7.47 -16.78 -1.63
N VAL A 270 6.70 -16.03 -2.45
CA VAL A 270 5.27 -16.28 -2.64
C VAL A 270 5.01 -17.68 -3.19
N VAL A 271 5.77 -18.08 -4.22
CA VAL A 271 5.64 -19.41 -4.83
C VAL A 271 6.03 -20.52 -3.85
N GLU A 272 7.11 -20.34 -3.07
CA GLU A 272 7.54 -21.31 -2.06
C GLU A 272 6.48 -21.53 -0.98
N ILE A 273 5.82 -20.46 -0.52
CA ILE A 273 4.70 -20.53 0.43
C ILE A 273 3.53 -21.33 -0.15
N ASP A 274 3.15 -21.07 -1.42
CA ASP A 274 2.05 -21.79 -2.06
C ASP A 274 2.41 -23.26 -2.32
N CYS A 275 3.64 -23.57 -2.77
CA CYS A 275 4.12 -24.93 -2.94
C CYS A 275 4.02 -25.74 -1.63
N ALA A 276 4.48 -25.16 -0.53
CA ALA A 276 4.41 -25.80 0.79
C ALA A 276 2.98 -26.10 1.27
N LEU A 277 1.96 -25.44 0.69
CA LEU A 277 0.54 -25.70 1.00
C LEU A 277 -0.06 -26.80 0.11
N VAL A 278 0.43 -26.98 -1.11
CA VAL A 278 -0.03 -28.02 -2.04
C VAL A 278 0.48 -29.40 -1.63
N ASP A 279 1.66 -29.45 -0.99
CA ASP A 279 2.30 -30.71 -0.55
C ASP A 279 1.74 -31.26 0.78
N LYS A 280 0.77 -30.57 1.41
CA LYS A 280 0.05 -30.98 2.64
C LYS A 280 -1.34 -31.48 2.34
#